data_f42eccf9dd921700794e14bf335e3f1b
#
_entry.id   f42eccf9dd921700794e14bf335e3f1b
#
_cell.length_a   1.000
_cell.length_b   1.000
_cell.length_c   1.000
_cell.angle_alpha   90.00
_cell.angle_beta   90.00
_cell.angle_gamma   90.00
#
_symmetry.space_group_name_H-M   'P 1'
#
loop_
_entity.id
_entity.type
_entity.pdbx_description
1 polymer ?
#
loop_
_entity_poly.entity_id
_entity_poly.type
_entity_poly.pdbx_seq_one_letter_code
_entity_poly.pdbx_strand_id
1 'polypeptide(L)'
;MSQITISMAGYLASHPNLKYLFLGGKGGVGKTAMAGTTALWLAGQGRRILLASTNPVHSLSGLLAQDVSGGHTMVAGVPNLWAYEIDTRETIERSKKEIREKIQWFLKFADISTKADDFVESATMNPAFEESAMFENMVELMLKNEYDVYVFDTAPTANARRLMGMSNVYSLWVDKMLKSREEARSLREMLSFTKKKEADPLLDYLLQFRSRMGQARQLLTDSDKTAFFFVTLPEALPIAVISRFIGW
;
A
#
# COMPACT_ATOMS: atom_id res chain seq x y z
N MET A 1 -19.78 -15.46 -27.19
CA MET A 1 -19.14 -15.87 -25.93
C MET A 1 -20.14 -15.66 -24.82
N SER A 2 -20.68 -16.73 -24.21
CA SER A 2 -21.57 -16.62 -23.05
C SER A 2 -20.72 -16.08 -21.88
N GLN A 3 -21.05 -14.88 -21.40
CA GLN A 3 -20.47 -14.36 -20.16
C GLN A 3 -20.96 -15.27 -19.02
N ILE A 4 -20.05 -16.05 -18.45
CA ILE A 4 -20.33 -16.83 -17.24
C ILE A 4 -20.37 -15.79 -16.11
N THR A 5 -21.57 -15.46 -15.65
CA THR A 5 -21.75 -14.61 -14.47
C THR A 5 -21.49 -15.45 -13.23
N ILE A 6 -20.32 -15.32 -12.63
CA ILE A 6 -19.98 -15.97 -11.37
C ILE A 6 -20.25 -14.96 -10.25
N SER A 7 -20.95 -15.36 -9.18
CA SER A 7 -21.10 -14.53 -7.99
C SER A 7 -19.75 -14.33 -7.28
N MET A 8 -19.60 -13.24 -6.53
CA MET A 8 -18.40 -12.97 -5.73
C MET A 8 -18.10 -14.16 -4.78
N ALA A 9 -19.11 -14.69 -4.11
CA ALA A 9 -18.97 -15.86 -3.24
C ALA A 9 -18.49 -17.10 -4.02
N GLY A 10 -19.05 -17.36 -5.20
CA GLY A 10 -18.61 -18.47 -6.07
C GLY A 10 -17.17 -18.31 -6.54
N TYR A 11 -16.77 -17.09 -6.88
CA TYR A 11 -15.38 -16.79 -7.25
C TYR A 11 -14.42 -17.05 -6.08
N LEU A 12 -14.72 -16.54 -4.90
CA LEU A 12 -13.89 -16.72 -3.70
C LEU A 12 -13.82 -18.18 -3.27
N ALA A 13 -14.93 -18.95 -3.39
CA ALA A 13 -14.94 -20.37 -3.10
C ALA A 13 -14.06 -21.19 -4.06
N SER A 14 -13.97 -20.77 -5.33
CA SER A 14 -13.09 -21.41 -6.32
C SER A 14 -11.61 -20.98 -6.23
N HIS A 15 -11.31 -19.93 -5.45
CA HIS A 15 -9.96 -19.43 -5.23
C HIS A 15 -9.61 -19.36 -3.74
N PRO A 16 -9.50 -20.49 -3.03
CA PRO A 16 -9.36 -20.52 -1.57
C PRO A 16 -8.03 -19.95 -1.06
N ASN A 17 -7.02 -19.85 -1.92
CA ASN A 17 -5.69 -19.32 -1.58
C ASN A 17 -5.62 -17.80 -1.60
N LEU A 18 -6.66 -17.12 -2.10
CA LEU A 18 -6.70 -15.67 -2.13
C LEU A 18 -6.58 -15.09 -0.71
N LYS A 19 -5.65 -14.17 -0.58
CA LYS A 19 -5.30 -13.53 0.68
C LYS A 19 -5.46 -12.02 0.65
N TYR A 20 -5.21 -11.39 -0.48
CA TYR A 20 -5.27 -9.93 -0.65
C TYR A 20 -6.31 -9.58 -1.70
N LEU A 21 -7.42 -8.98 -1.25
CA LEU A 21 -8.54 -8.60 -2.10
C LEU A 21 -8.62 -7.07 -2.16
N PHE A 22 -8.47 -6.50 -3.33
CA PHE A 22 -8.55 -5.06 -3.54
C PHE A 22 -9.85 -4.71 -4.26
N LEU A 23 -10.66 -3.85 -3.66
CA LEU A 23 -11.88 -3.35 -4.27
C LEU A 23 -11.68 -1.91 -4.71
N GLY A 24 -11.60 -1.70 -6.02
CA GLY A 24 -11.42 -0.41 -6.67
C GLY A 24 -12.65 0.01 -7.47
N GLY A 25 -12.67 1.24 -7.94
CA GLY A 25 -13.74 1.78 -8.78
C GLY A 25 -14.01 3.25 -8.52
N LYS A 26 -14.92 3.85 -9.30
CA LYS A 26 -15.30 5.26 -9.18
C LYS A 26 -15.93 5.56 -7.81
N GLY A 27 -15.92 6.82 -7.38
CA GLY A 27 -16.64 7.26 -6.18
C GLY A 27 -18.15 6.99 -6.25
N GLY A 28 -18.77 6.61 -5.12
CA GLY A 28 -20.23 6.44 -5.03
C GLY A 28 -20.82 5.14 -5.61
N VAL A 29 -20.01 4.23 -6.15
CA VAL A 29 -20.50 2.97 -6.77
C VAL A 29 -20.72 1.81 -5.79
N GLY A 30 -20.49 2.03 -4.49
CA GLY A 30 -20.71 0.99 -3.48
C GLY A 30 -19.48 0.13 -3.14
N LYS A 31 -18.26 0.60 -3.40
CA LYS A 31 -17.01 -0.12 -3.06
C LYS A 31 -16.95 -0.57 -1.60
N THR A 32 -17.15 0.38 -0.68
CA THR A 32 -17.10 0.12 0.78
C THR A 32 -18.13 -0.92 1.19
N ALA A 33 -19.37 -0.86 0.65
CA ALA A 33 -20.40 -1.85 0.90
C ALA A 33 -20.01 -3.23 0.37
N MET A 34 -19.44 -3.31 -0.83
CA MET A 34 -18.95 -4.57 -1.40
C MET A 34 -17.76 -5.13 -0.62
N ALA A 35 -16.83 -4.27 -0.17
CA ALA A 35 -15.71 -4.68 0.68
C ALA A 35 -16.22 -5.24 2.01
N GLY A 36 -17.10 -4.52 2.68
CA GLY A 36 -17.72 -4.94 3.94
C GLY A 36 -18.47 -6.27 3.82
N THR A 37 -19.31 -6.41 2.78
CA THR A 37 -20.06 -7.67 2.52
C THR A 37 -19.12 -8.83 2.22
N THR A 38 -18.05 -8.61 1.46
CA THR A 38 -17.03 -9.62 1.17
C THR A 38 -16.31 -10.06 2.42
N ALA A 39 -15.88 -9.11 3.25
CA ALA A 39 -15.21 -9.38 4.51
C ALA A 39 -16.11 -10.14 5.50
N LEU A 40 -17.37 -9.72 5.60
CA LEU A 40 -18.38 -10.39 6.44
C LEU A 40 -18.61 -11.84 6.01
N TRP A 41 -18.76 -12.07 4.70
CA TRP A 41 -18.95 -13.43 4.17
C TRP A 41 -17.74 -14.32 4.47
N LEU A 42 -16.53 -13.83 4.27
CA LEU A 42 -15.29 -14.58 4.56
C LEU A 42 -15.12 -14.85 6.06
N ALA A 43 -15.44 -13.90 6.93
CA ALA A 43 -15.42 -14.09 8.38
C ALA A 43 -16.43 -15.17 8.82
N GLY A 44 -17.61 -15.20 8.18
CA GLY A 44 -18.61 -16.25 8.38
C GLY A 44 -18.14 -17.66 7.96
N GLN A 45 -17.10 -17.77 7.12
CA GLN A 45 -16.43 -19.03 6.80
C GLN A 45 -15.34 -19.41 7.82
N GLY A 46 -15.22 -18.67 8.94
CA GLY A 46 -14.25 -18.95 10.00
C GLY A 46 -12.84 -18.41 9.74
N ARG A 47 -12.62 -17.64 8.68
CA ARG A 47 -11.32 -17.01 8.37
C ARG A 47 -11.14 -15.72 9.17
N ARG A 48 -9.94 -15.44 9.66
CA ARG A 48 -9.59 -14.16 10.30
C ARG A 48 -9.38 -13.11 9.23
N ILE A 49 -10.23 -12.08 9.23
CA ILE A 49 -10.28 -11.07 8.18
C ILE A 49 -9.89 -9.70 8.73
N LEU A 50 -9.04 -8.98 8.00
CA LEU A 50 -8.87 -7.54 8.17
C LEU A 50 -9.55 -6.82 7.00
N LEU A 51 -10.56 -6.02 7.29
CA LEU A 51 -11.15 -5.06 6.37
C LEU A 51 -10.46 -3.71 6.59
N ALA A 52 -9.64 -3.29 5.66
CA ALA A 52 -8.88 -2.04 5.74
C ALA A 52 -9.35 -1.05 4.68
N SER A 53 -9.61 0.19 5.08
CA SER A 53 -9.99 1.27 4.15
C SER A 53 -8.88 2.31 4.05
N THR A 54 -8.55 2.68 2.81
CA THR A 54 -7.67 3.81 2.49
C THR A 54 -8.46 5.06 2.08
N ASN A 55 -9.78 5.05 2.31
CA ASN A 55 -10.65 6.15 1.93
C ASN A 55 -10.58 7.27 2.99
N PRO A 56 -10.17 8.50 2.63
CA PRO A 56 -10.04 9.59 3.60
C PRO A 56 -11.38 10.09 4.20
N VAL A 57 -12.51 9.59 3.73
CA VAL A 57 -13.86 10.05 4.14
C VAL A 57 -14.45 9.21 5.28
N HIS A 58 -13.65 8.43 6.01
CA HIS A 58 -14.11 7.59 7.14
C HIS A 58 -15.41 6.81 6.85
N SER A 59 -15.50 6.26 5.63
CA SER A 59 -16.71 5.57 5.15
C SER A 59 -16.93 4.21 5.80
N LEU A 60 -15.88 3.61 6.36
CA LEU A 60 -15.93 2.29 6.96
C LEU A 60 -16.55 2.36 8.36
N SER A 61 -16.17 3.34 9.18
CA SER A 61 -16.80 3.59 10.49
C SER A 61 -18.29 3.86 10.33
N GLY A 62 -18.67 4.64 9.31
CA GLY A 62 -20.08 4.87 8.98
C GLY A 62 -20.82 3.62 8.54
N LEU A 63 -20.21 2.76 7.74
CA LEU A 63 -20.79 1.48 7.28
C LEU A 63 -21.02 0.52 8.45
N LEU A 64 -20.06 0.45 9.39
CA LEU A 64 -20.09 -0.49 10.51
C LEU A 64 -20.83 0.06 11.73
N ALA A 65 -21.26 1.33 11.72
CA ALA A 65 -21.80 2.05 12.87
C ALA A 65 -20.90 1.90 14.13
N GLN A 66 -19.60 1.84 13.92
CA GLN A 66 -18.56 1.62 14.92
C GLN A 66 -17.31 2.42 14.52
N ASP A 67 -16.69 3.10 15.49
CA ASP A 67 -15.39 3.75 15.23
C ASP A 67 -14.31 2.67 15.07
N VAL A 68 -13.69 2.65 13.90
CA VAL A 68 -12.61 1.73 13.54
C VAL A 68 -11.35 2.48 13.11
N SER A 69 -11.23 3.75 13.53
CA SER A 69 -10.02 4.55 13.42
C SER A 69 -8.99 4.15 14.48
N GLY A 70 -7.74 4.52 14.28
CA GLY A 70 -6.68 4.37 15.30
C GLY A 70 -6.12 2.97 15.50
N GLY A 71 -6.58 1.95 14.74
CA GLY A 71 -6.00 0.60 14.80
C GLY A 71 -6.96 -0.52 14.42
N HIS A 72 -6.46 -1.75 14.47
CA HIS A 72 -7.25 -2.94 14.13
C HIS A 72 -8.32 -3.18 15.21
N THR A 73 -9.56 -2.85 14.92
CA THR A 73 -10.69 -2.96 15.85
C THR A 73 -11.58 -4.14 15.47
N MET A 74 -11.87 -5.01 16.43
CA MET A 74 -12.83 -6.12 16.21
C MET A 74 -14.22 -5.56 15.94
N VAL A 75 -14.87 -6.03 14.89
CA VAL A 75 -16.23 -5.58 14.54
C VAL A 75 -17.24 -6.20 15.50
N ALA A 76 -18.04 -5.34 16.15
CA ALA A 76 -19.02 -5.77 17.14
C ALA A 76 -20.02 -6.76 16.55
N GLY A 77 -20.22 -7.88 17.25
CA GLY A 77 -21.17 -8.92 16.83
C GLY A 77 -20.73 -9.79 15.63
N VAL A 78 -19.51 -9.59 15.10
CA VAL A 78 -19.00 -10.36 13.96
C VAL A 78 -17.68 -11.05 14.33
N PRO A 79 -17.70 -12.34 14.70
CA PRO A 79 -16.48 -13.09 15.00
C PRO A 79 -15.53 -13.11 13.80
N ASN A 80 -14.22 -13.10 14.07
CA ASN A 80 -13.16 -13.21 13.08
C ASN A 80 -13.06 -12.02 12.09
N LEU A 81 -13.76 -10.91 12.33
CA LEU A 81 -13.68 -9.70 11.52
C LEU A 81 -13.07 -8.55 12.33
N TRP A 82 -11.96 -8.03 11.83
CA TRP A 82 -11.35 -6.77 12.26
C TRP A 82 -11.49 -5.74 11.16
N ALA A 83 -11.67 -4.50 11.55
CA ALA A 83 -11.74 -3.37 10.65
C ALA A 83 -10.71 -2.31 11.03
N TYR A 84 -10.19 -1.59 10.05
CA TYR A 84 -9.23 -0.53 10.23
C TYR A 84 -9.42 0.56 9.17
N GLU A 85 -9.73 1.77 9.60
CA GLU A 85 -9.65 2.97 8.77
C GLU A 85 -8.25 3.56 8.90
N ILE A 86 -7.49 3.51 7.82
CA ILE A 86 -6.14 4.04 7.78
C ILE A 86 -6.23 5.57 7.85
N ASP A 87 -5.75 6.17 8.93
CA ASP A 87 -5.69 7.61 9.06
C ASP A 87 -4.63 8.17 8.09
N THR A 88 -5.12 8.85 7.05
CA THR A 88 -4.28 9.43 6.02
C THR A 88 -3.37 10.51 6.61
N ARG A 89 -3.87 11.33 7.54
CA ARG A 89 -3.08 12.43 8.15
C ARG A 89 -1.96 11.89 9.02
N GLU A 90 -2.29 10.95 9.91
CA GLU A 90 -1.32 10.30 10.78
C GLU A 90 -0.25 9.58 9.95
N THR A 91 -0.68 8.85 8.91
CA THR A 91 0.23 8.14 8.00
C THR A 91 1.17 9.10 7.28
N ILE A 92 0.67 10.22 6.79
CA ILE A 92 1.47 11.27 6.13
C ILE A 92 2.46 11.89 7.13
N GLU A 93 2.02 12.27 8.31
CA GLU A 93 2.89 12.90 9.31
C GLU A 93 3.98 11.92 9.80
N ARG A 94 3.64 10.64 9.99
CA ARG A 94 4.63 9.60 10.29
C ARG A 94 5.67 9.48 9.17
N SER A 95 5.23 9.39 7.92
CA SER A 95 6.14 9.31 6.76
C SER A 95 7.01 10.55 6.61
N LYS A 96 6.47 11.74 6.84
CA LYS A 96 7.25 13.00 6.86
C LYS A 96 8.33 12.98 7.94
N LYS A 97 7.99 12.53 9.15
CA LYS A 97 8.93 12.43 10.26
C LYS A 97 10.08 11.47 9.93
N GLU A 98 9.76 10.28 9.43
CA GLU A 98 10.76 9.29 9.06
C GLU A 98 11.70 9.79 7.95
N ILE A 99 11.16 10.44 6.92
CA ILE A 99 11.96 11.02 5.83
C ILE A 99 12.84 12.15 6.36
N ARG A 100 12.28 13.02 7.23
CA ARG A 100 13.06 14.12 7.84
C ARG A 100 14.26 13.60 8.61
N GLU A 101 14.09 12.60 9.47
CA GLU A 101 15.17 11.99 10.25
C GLU A 101 16.26 11.42 9.34
N LYS A 102 15.88 10.76 8.24
CA LYS A 102 16.83 10.20 7.27
C LYS A 102 17.57 11.26 6.46
N ILE A 103 16.87 12.33 6.06
CA ILE A 103 17.48 13.46 5.34
C ILE A 103 18.42 14.24 6.26
N GLN A 104 18.03 14.50 7.51
CA GLN A 104 18.89 15.17 8.49
C GLN A 104 20.18 14.38 8.72
N TRP A 105 20.06 13.06 8.87
CA TRP A 105 21.22 12.20 9.00
C TRP A 105 22.12 12.29 7.76
N PHE A 106 21.54 12.23 6.56
CA PHE A 106 22.27 12.31 5.29
C PHE A 106 22.99 13.65 5.13
N LEU A 107 22.32 14.76 5.38
CA LEU A 107 22.91 16.11 5.29
C LEU A 107 24.07 16.28 6.27
N LYS A 108 23.91 15.79 7.50
CA LYS A 108 24.98 15.78 8.51
C LYS A 108 26.17 14.95 8.08
N PHE A 109 25.93 13.78 7.49
CA PHE A 109 26.98 12.88 7.02
C PHE A 109 27.71 13.45 5.79
N ALA A 110 27.00 14.15 4.90
CA ALA A 110 27.54 14.75 3.69
C ALA A 110 28.16 16.14 3.91
N ASP A 111 28.14 16.65 5.16
CA ASP A 111 28.58 18.01 5.53
C ASP A 111 27.90 19.10 4.69
N ILE A 112 26.60 18.92 4.43
CA ILE A 112 25.77 19.86 3.65
C ILE A 112 24.98 20.72 4.63
N SER A 113 25.13 22.04 4.53
CA SER A 113 24.49 23.03 5.42
C SER A 113 23.03 23.35 5.10
N THR A 114 22.42 22.64 4.16
CA THR A 114 21.02 22.84 3.76
C THR A 114 20.06 22.34 4.84
N LYS A 115 18.97 23.08 5.07
CA LYS A 115 17.93 22.66 6.03
C LYS A 115 17.14 21.47 5.48
N ALA A 116 17.09 20.38 6.24
CA ALA A 116 16.31 19.19 5.89
C ALA A 116 14.82 19.52 5.74
N ASP A 117 14.31 20.48 6.51
CA ASP A 117 12.91 20.87 6.52
C ASP A 117 12.46 21.44 5.17
N ASP A 118 13.25 22.31 4.53
CA ASP A 118 12.91 22.89 3.23
C ASP A 118 12.80 21.81 2.14
N PHE A 119 13.67 20.80 2.23
CA PHE A 119 13.64 19.67 1.29
C PHE A 119 12.42 18.75 1.54
N VAL A 120 12.13 18.44 2.80
CA VAL A 120 10.98 17.61 3.19
C VAL A 120 9.68 18.30 2.81
N GLU A 121 9.54 19.59 3.10
CA GLU A 121 8.36 20.38 2.75
C GLU A 121 8.12 20.39 1.25
N SER A 122 9.14 20.66 0.44
CA SER A 122 9.05 20.61 -1.02
C SER A 122 8.64 19.22 -1.54
N ALA A 123 9.21 18.15 -0.99
CA ALA A 123 8.89 16.78 -1.40
C ALA A 123 7.46 16.37 -1.00
N THR A 124 6.97 16.84 0.15
CA THR A 124 5.66 16.46 0.70
C THR A 124 4.50 17.33 0.22
N MET A 125 4.75 18.45 -0.45
CA MET A 125 3.72 19.22 -1.16
C MET A 125 3.16 18.51 -2.39
N ASN A 126 3.79 17.42 -2.83
CA ASN A 126 3.33 16.67 -3.99
C ASN A 126 2.21 15.69 -3.60
N PRO A 127 1.02 15.73 -4.23
CA PRO A 127 -0.07 14.77 -3.99
C PRO A 127 0.36 13.30 -4.13
N ALA A 128 1.37 13.02 -4.96
CA ALA A 128 1.95 11.69 -5.08
C ALA A 128 2.59 11.19 -3.78
N PHE A 129 2.98 12.07 -2.88
CA PHE A 129 3.53 11.71 -1.57
C PHE A 129 2.46 11.06 -0.67
N GLU A 130 1.26 11.63 -0.62
CA GLU A 130 0.14 11.07 0.15
C GLU A 130 -0.21 9.66 -0.32
N GLU A 131 -0.31 9.47 -1.63
CA GLU A 131 -0.56 8.15 -2.22
C GLU A 131 0.56 7.16 -1.90
N SER A 132 1.80 7.63 -1.89
CA SER A 132 2.97 6.82 -1.54
C SER A 132 2.91 6.36 -0.09
N ALA A 133 2.58 7.26 0.83
CA ALA A 133 2.46 6.95 2.26
C ALA A 133 1.33 5.92 2.52
N MET A 134 0.20 6.07 1.82
CA MET A 134 -0.91 5.11 1.90
C MET A 134 -0.53 3.75 1.32
N PHE A 135 0.21 3.72 0.22
CA PHE A 135 0.73 2.48 -0.36
C PHE A 135 1.69 1.77 0.58
N GLU A 136 2.63 2.49 1.20
CA GLU A 136 3.55 1.93 2.19
C GLU A 136 2.80 1.34 3.39
N ASN A 137 1.75 1.99 3.87
CA ASN A 137 0.92 1.47 4.95
C ASN A 137 0.23 0.15 4.55
N MET A 138 -0.35 0.09 3.35
CA MET A 138 -0.93 -1.16 2.84
C MET A 138 0.11 -2.28 2.73
N VAL A 139 1.31 -1.96 2.22
CA VAL A 139 2.42 -2.93 2.14
C VAL A 139 2.82 -3.42 3.53
N GLU A 140 2.90 -2.53 4.52
CA GLU A 140 3.18 -2.91 5.90
C GLU A 140 2.15 -3.89 6.44
N LEU A 141 0.85 -3.63 6.24
CA LEU A 141 -0.23 -4.53 6.63
C LEU A 141 -0.10 -5.91 5.96
N MET A 142 0.19 -5.93 4.66
CA MET A 142 0.37 -7.18 3.92
C MET A 142 1.55 -8.00 4.44
N LEU A 143 2.67 -7.35 4.75
CA LEU A 143 3.90 -8.01 5.19
C LEU A 143 3.84 -8.48 6.65
N LYS A 144 3.06 -7.85 7.52
CA LYS A 144 2.82 -8.31 8.90
C LYS A 144 2.16 -9.68 8.95
N ASN A 145 1.36 -10.03 7.95
CA ASN A 145 0.79 -11.36 7.77
C ASN A 145 -0.01 -11.90 8.97
N GLU A 146 -0.76 -11.03 9.64
CA GLU A 146 -1.47 -11.33 10.90
C GLU A 146 -2.85 -11.96 10.67
N TYR A 147 -3.42 -11.81 9.47
CA TYR A 147 -4.78 -12.26 9.10
C TYR A 147 -4.72 -13.29 7.97
N ASP A 148 -5.78 -14.09 7.87
CA ASP A 148 -5.91 -15.09 6.82
C ASP A 148 -6.27 -14.42 5.49
N VAL A 149 -7.08 -13.35 5.53
CA VAL A 149 -7.43 -12.53 4.36
C VAL A 149 -7.45 -11.05 4.72
N TYR A 150 -6.98 -10.24 3.79
CA TYR A 150 -7.05 -8.79 3.81
C TYR A 150 -7.99 -8.31 2.72
N VAL A 151 -9.00 -7.55 3.08
CA VAL A 151 -9.93 -6.91 2.15
C VAL A 151 -9.67 -5.41 2.18
N PHE A 152 -9.14 -4.85 1.09
CA PHE A 152 -8.81 -3.44 0.98
C PHE A 152 -9.92 -2.69 0.23
N ASP A 153 -10.63 -1.79 0.93
CA ASP A 153 -11.47 -0.76 0.32
C ASP A 153 -10.59 0.40 -0.10
N THR A 154 -10.33 0.50 -1.40
CA THR A 154 -9.36 1.45 -1.92
C THR A 154 -10.00 2.76 -2.37
N ALA A 155 -9.25 3.86 -2.22
CA ALA A 155 -9.66 5.15 -2.78
C ALA A 155 -9.89 5.06 -4.30
N PRO A 156 -10.72 5.95 -4.89
CA PRO A 156 -11.06 5.91 -6.32
C PRO A 156 -9.86 5.92 -7.28
N THR A 157 -8.76 6.50 -6.84
CA THR A 157 -7.51 6.65 -7.61
C THR A 157 -6.56 5.47 -7.47
N ALA A 158 -6.71 4.65 -6.41
CA ALA A 158 -5.88 3.48 -6.16
C ALA A 158 -6.37 2.30 -7.00
N ASN A 159 -5.87 2.17 -8.19
CA ASN A 159 -6.14 1.03 -9.05
C ASN A 159 -4.96 0.02 -9.02
N ALA A 160 -5.25 -1.22 -9.36
CA ALA A 160 -4.29 -2.32 -9.39
C ALA A 160 -2.99 -1.96 -10.14
N ARG A 161 -3.14 -1.33 -11.32
CA ARG A 161 -2.01 -0.92 -12.16
C ARG A 161 -1.15 0.13 -11.47
N ARG A 162 -1.79 1.07 -10.75
CA ARG A 162 -1.07 2.13 -10.05
C ARG A 162 -0.29 1.57 -8.87
N LEU A 163 -0.91 0.68 -8.08
CA LEU A 163 -0.23 -0.01 -6.98
C LEU A 163 0.96 -0.84 -7.47
N MET A 164 0.80 -1.59 -8.55
CA MET A 164 1.89 -2.34 -9.17
C MET A 164 2.95 -1.41 -9.78
N GLY A 165 2.53 -0.32 -10.43
CA GLY A 165 3.43 0.67 -11.03
C GLY A 165 4.28 1.40 -9.98
N MET A 166 3.71 1.74 -8.84
CA MET A 166 4.43 2.38 -7.73
C MET A 166 5.57 1.50 -7.22
N SER A 167 5.33 0.20 -7.01
CA SER A 167 6.37 -0.73 -6.57
C SER A 167 7.57 -0.78 -7.55
N ASN A 168 7.31 -0.66 -8.85
CA ASN A 168 8.36 -0.59 -9.87
C ASN A 168 9.15 0.72 -9.82
N VAL A 169 8.46 1.85 -9.75
CA VAL A 169 9.08 3.18 -9.69
C VAL A 169 9.98 3.29 -8.46
N TYR A 170 9.50 2.81 -7.32
CA TYR A 170 10.30 2.78 -6.10
C TYR A 170 11.53 1.89 -6.21
N SER A 171 11.39 0.70 -6.78
CA SER A 171 12.53 -0.20 -6.97
C SER A 171 13.60 0.44 -7.85
N LEU A 172 13.21 1.05 -8.97
CA LEU A 172 14.13 1.74 -9.88
C LEU A 172 14.80 2.96 -9.21
N TRP A 173 14.06 3.70 -8.41
CA TRP A 173 14.61 4.85 -7.68
C TRP A 173 15.65 4.40 -6.64
N VAL A 174 15.32 3.38 -5.87
CA VAL A 174 16.23 2.81 -4.86
C VAL A 174 17.49 2.23 -5.52
N ASP A 175 17.35 1.50 -6.64
CA ASP A 175 18.50 0.95 -7.36
C ASP A 175 19.45 2.05 -7.86
N LYS A 176 18.91 3.18 -8.34
CA LYS A 176 19.72 4.35 -8.70
C LYS A 176 20.43 4.96 -7.48
N MET A 177 19.72 5.10 -6.37
CA MET A 177 20.32 5.62 -5.13
C MET A 177 21.41 4.70 -4.60
N LEU A 178 21.19 3.39 -4.60
CA LEU A 178 22.18 2.39 -4.19
C LEU A 178 23.42 2.46 -5.07
N LYS A 179 23.24 2.52 -6.40
CA LYS A 179 24.36 2.63 -7.35
C LYS A 179 25.19 3.90 -7.12
N SER A 180 24.52 5.04 -7.00
CA SER A 180 25.20 6.32 -6.70
C SER A 180 25.97 6.26 -5.39
N ARG A 181 25.43 5.58 -4.38
CA ARG A 181 26.06 5.42 -3.08
C ARG A 181 27.28 4.51 -3.14
N GLU A 182 27.20 3.43 -3.90
CA GLU A 182 28.29 2.48 -4.11
C GLU A 182 29.46 3.12 -4.86
N GLU A 183 29.18 3.94 -5.86
CA GLU A 183 30.14 4.77 -6.59
C GLU A 183 30.83 5.79 -5.66
N ALA A 184 30.07 6.49 -4.82
CA ALA A 184 30.61 7.45 -3.86
C ALA A 184 31.46 6.77 -2.79
N ARG A 185 31.10 5.55 -2.36
CA ARG A 185 31.86 4.75 -1.41
C ARG A 185 33.19 4.28 -2.00
N SER A 186 33.18 3.74 -3.21
CA SER A 186 34.38 3.29 -3.90
C SER A 186 35.39 4.44 -4.10
N LEU A 187 34.93 5.64 -4.45
CA LEU A 187 35.75 6.86 -4.51
C LEU A 187 36.40 7.21 -3.15
N ARG A 188 35.61 7.14 -2.07
CA ARG A 188 36.14 7.39 -0.71
C ARG A 188 37.15 6.33 -0.28
N GLU A 189 36.89 5.05 -0.55
CA GLU A 189 37.80 3.96 -0.23
C GLU A 189 39.13 4.06 -1.01
N MET A 190 39.10 4.62 -2.23
CA MET A 190 40.31 4.93 -3.01
C MET A 190 41.10 6.12 -2.45
N LEU A 191 40.43 7.07 -1.80
CA LEU A 191 41.05 8.31 -1.27
C LEU A 191 41.42 8.21 0.21
N SER A 192 40.92 7.23 0.96
CA SER A 192 41.15 7.09 2.39
C SER A 192 42.05 5.93 2.72
N PHE A 193 43.18 6.20 3.41
CA PHE A 193 44.11 5.22 3.93
C PHE A 193 43.64 4.47 5.20
N THR A 194 42.45 4.80 5.72
CA THR A 194 41.91 4.21 6.95
C THR A 194 40.64 3.39 6.67
N LYS A 195 40.77 2.06 6.77
CA LYS A 195 39.66 1.10 6.67
C LYS A 195 38.79 1.10 7.94
N LYS A 196 38.06 2.14 8.25
CA LYS A 196 36.96 2.04 9.20
C LYS A 196 35.67 1.83 8.44
N LYS A 197 35.07 0.65 8.63
CA LYS A 197 33.72 0.32 8.16
C LYS A 197 32.73 1.09 9.04
N GLU A 198 32.42 2.33 8.67
CA GLU A 198 31.36 3.07 9.34
C GLU A 198 29.99 2.50 8.91
N ALA A 199 29.10 2.32 9.89
CA ALA A 199 27.72 1.96 9.62
C ALA A 199 27.08 3.05 8.75
N ASP A 200 26.38 2.65 7.68
CA ASP A 200 25.66 3.56 6.80
C ASP A 200 24.14 3.34 6.95
N PRO A 201 23.48 4.03 7.90
CA PRO A 201 22.05 3.85 8.15
C PRO A 201 21.16 4.15 6.93
N LEU A 202 21.62 5.01 6.02
CA LEU A 202 20.88 5.28 4.78
C LEU A 202 20.95 4.08 3.83
N LEU A 203 22.12 3.46 3.72
CA LEU A 203 22.28 2.23 2.91
C LEU A 203 21.39 1.11 3.46
N ASP A 204 21.43 0.89 4.77
CA ASP A 204 20.60 -0.12 5.43
C ASP A 204 19.11 0.14 5.21
N TYR A 205 18.68 1.40 5.31
CA TYR A 205 17.30 1.78 5.01
C TYR A 205 16.91 1.50 3.55
N LEU A 206 17.75 1.90 2.59
CA LEU A 206 17.49 1.68 1.17
C LEU A 206 17.40 0.19 0.84
N LEU A 207 18.26 -0.63 1.43
CA LEU A 207 18.24 -2.09 1.26
C LEU A 207 16.97 -2.71 1.85
N GLN A 208 16.56 -2.29 3.05
CA GLN A 208 15.31 -2.74 3.68
C GLN A 208 14.09 -2.30 2.86
N PHE A 209 14.06 -1.05 2.41
CA PHE A 209 12.99 -0.51 1.58
C PHE A 209 12.89 -1.28 0.25
N ARG A 210 14.02 -1.52 -0.42
CA ARG A 210 14.09 -2.35 -1.64
C ARG A 210 13.51 -3.75 -1.40
N SER A 211 13.91 -4.40 -0.30
CA SER A 211 13.43 -5.72 0.05
C SER A 211 11.91 -5.72 0.26
N ARG A 212 11.38 -4.76 1.02
CA ARG A 212 9.92 -4.61 1.26
C ARG A 212 9.16 -4.39 -0.04
N MET A 213 9.64 -3.49 -0.92
CA MET A 213 9.00 -3.23 -2.22
C MET A 213 9.05 -4.45 -3.15
N GLY A 214 10.14 -5.21 -3.13
CA GLY A 214 10.24 -6.46 -3.88
C GLY A 214 9.24 -7.52 -3.40
N GLN A 215 9.10 -7.70 -2.10
CA GLN A 215 8.10 -8.59 -1.51
C GLN A 215 6.67 -8.13 -1.82
N ALA A 216 6.38 -6.84 -1.67
CA ALA A 216 5.08 -6.27 -2.01
C ALA A 216 4.71 -6.54 -3.47
N ARG A 217 5.65 -6.31 -4.40
CA ARG A 217 5.45 -6.58 -5.81
C ARG A 217 5.16 -8.06 -6.07
N GLN A 218 5.91 -8.96 -5.46
CA GLN A 218 5.70 -10.40 -5.60
C GLN A 218 4.31 -10.80 -5.13
N LEU A 219 3.84 -10.27 -3.98
CA LEU A 219 2.50 -10.53 -3.46
C LEU A 219 1.41 -9.95 -4.38
N LEU A 220 1.57 -8.71 -4.84
CA LEU A 220 0.58 -8.02 -5.69
C LEU A 220 0.44 -8.65 -7.08
N THR A 221 1.49 -9.30 -7.60
CA THR A 221 1.48 -9.95 -8.92
C THR A 221 1.19 -11.45 -8.87
N ASP A 222 1.08 -12.02 -7.68
CA ASP A 222 0.71 -13.43 -7.47
C ASP A 222 -0.82 -13.60 -7.60
N SER A 223 -1.26 -14.11 -8.75
CA SER A 223 -2.69 -14.30 -9.04
C SER A 223 -3.38 -15.34 -8.15
N ASP A 224 -2.62 -16.20 -7.48
CA ASP A 224 -3.17 -17.18 -6.54
C ASP A 224 -3.48 -16.55 -5.17
N LYS A 225 -2.79 -15.42 -4.85
CA LYS A 225 -2.91 -14.74 -3.56
C LYS A 225 -3.62 -13.40 -3.63
N THR A 226 -3.59 -12.72 -4.77
CA THR A 226 -4.11 -11.36 -4.92
C THR A 226 -5.13 -11.27 -6.03
N ALA A 227 -6.26 -10.66 -5.73
CA ALA A 227 -7.30 -10.34 -6.69
C ALA A 227 -7.71 -8.87 -6.61
N PHE A 228 -7.95 -8.28 -7.79
CA PHE A 228 -8.45 -6.92 -7.93
C PHE A 228 -9.86 -6.95 -8.51
N PHE A 229 -10.81 -6.37 -7.78
CA PHE A 229 -12.21 -6.29 -8.16
C PHE A 229 -12.57 -4.84 -8.46
N PHE A 230 -13.17 -4.61 -9.62
CA PHE A 230 -13.67 -3.30 -10.01
C PHE A 230 -15.17 -3.22 -9.78
N VAL A 231 -15.56 -2.40 -8.81
CA VAL A 231 -16.97 -2.11 -8.53
C VAL A 231 -17.43 -0.99 -9.44
N THR A 232 -18.52 -1.22 -10.18
CA THR A 232 -19.08 -0.24 -11.11
C THR A 232 -20.61 -0.36 -11.19
N LEU A 233 -21.25 0.69 -11.67
CA LEU A 233 -22.66 0.63 -12.04
C LEU A 233 -22.80 -0.03 -13.42
N PRO A 234 -23.93 -0.71 -13.71
CA PRO A 234 -24.18 -1.38 -14.98
C PRO A 234 -24.56 -0.38 -16.09
N GLU A 235 -23.72 0.61 -16.30
CA GLU A 235 -23.86 1.65 -17.32
C GLU A 235 -22.81 1.46 -18.41
N ALA A 236 -23.14 1.81 -19.65
CA ALA A 236 -22.28 1.58 -20.81
C ALA A 236 -20.91 2.27 -20.69
N LEU A 237 -20.89 3.53 -20.25
CA LEU A 237 -19.63 4.30 -20.15
C LEU A 237 -18.69 3.78 -19.06
N PRO A 238 -19.12 3.55 -17.81
CA PRO A 238 -18.27 2.94 -16.79
C PRO A 238 -17.73 1.57 -17.19
N ILE A 239 -18.58 0.72 -17.80
CA ILE A 239 -18.16 -0.63 -18.26
C ILE A 239 -17.10 -0.50 -19.36
N ALA A 240 -17.28 0.39 -20.34
CA ALA A 240 -16.32 0.61 -21.41
C ALA A 240 -14.94 1.12 -20.87
N VAL A 241 -14.98 2.02 -19.88
CA VAL A 241 -13.76 2.53 -19.22
C VAL A 241 -13.01 1.40 -18.51
N ILE A 242 -13.72 0.59 -17.71
CA ILE A 242 -13.12 -0.52 -16.97
C ILE A 242 -12.58 -1.59 -17.92
N SER A 243 -13.34 -1.97 -18.97
CA SER A 243 -12.90 -2.96 -19.95
C SER A 243 -11.63 -2.52 -20.68
N ARG A 244 -11.54 -1.24 -21.05
CA ARG A 244 -10.31 -0.66 -21.62
C ARG A 244 -9.16 -0.67 -20.62
N PHE A 245 -9.46 -0.50 -19.34
CA PHE A 245 -8.48 -0.46 -18.26
C PHE A 245 -7.91 -1.86 -17.94
N ILE A 246 -8.76 -2.90 -17.95
CA ILE A 246 -8.34 -4.29 -17.71
C ILE A 246 -7.57 -4.87 -18.90
N GLY A 247 -7.85 -4.41 -20.12
CA GLY A 247 -7.19 -4.86 -21.35
C GLY A 247 -5.80 -4.26 -21.63
N TRP A 248 -5.27 -3.48 -20.68
CA TRP A 248 -3.93 -2.88 -20.74
C TRP A 248 -3.00 -3.62 -19.79
#